data_1a0d54b90c7aca9efea1134ea97da9ac
#
_entry.id   1a0d54b90c7aca9efea1134ea97da9ac
#
_cell.length_a   1.000
_cell.length_b   1.000
_cell.length_c   1.000
_cell.angle_alpha   90.00
_cell.angle_beta   90.00
_cell.angle_gamma   90.00
#
_symmetry.space_group_name_H-M   'P 1'
#
loop_
_entity.id
_entity.type
_entity.pdbx_description
1 polymer ?
#
loop_
_entity_poly.entity_id
_entity_poly.type
_entity_poly.pdbx_seq_one_letter_code
_entity_poly.pdbx_strand_id
1 'polypeptide(L)'
;MGEPEKNHPELASFGGDQLKLHAKIAEMMQTIIIPSGEFCCVAPMGTAIQNARTSTLGPITRDYYHLTKDVGRYIAGLTFFGALTGLDITNIKWAPEGVDEKQFAIAIESAANAIKTPFEVTPSKL
;
A
#
# COMPACT_ATOMS: atom_id res chain seq x y z
N MET A 1 6.36 -7.87 20.58
CA MET A 1 5.01 -8.34 20.19
C MET A 1 5.16 -8.96 18.80
N GLY A 2 4.86 -10.25 18.63
CA GLY A 2 4.91 -10.89 17.33
C GLY A 2 3.93 -10.21 16.38
N GLU A 3 4.35 -9.97 15.16
CA GLU A 3 3.45 -9.42 14.15
C GLU A 3 2.33 -10.44 13.91
N PRO A 4 1.08 -10.11 14.24
CA PRO A 4 -0.03 -11.06 14.17
C PRO A 4 -0.22 -11.62 12.76
N GLU A 5 0.22 -10.86 11.74
CA GLU A 5 0.10 -11.19 10.32
C GLU A 5 0.96 -12.38 9.90
N LYS A 6 2.08 -12.64 10.59
CA LYS A 6 2.97 -13.77 10.26
C LYS A 6 2.33 -15.15 10.43
N ASN A 7 1.30 -15.23 11.26
CA ASN A 7 0.64 -16.49 11.59
C ASN A 7 -0.64 -16.75 10.78
N HIS A 8 -0.96 -15.88 9.79
CA HIS A 8 -2.15 -16.10 8.98
C HIS A 8 -1.96 -17.32 8.07
N PRO A 9 -2.93 -18.28 8.04
CA PRO A 9 -2.79 -19.51 7.26
C PRO A 9 -2.47 -19.29 5.78
N GLU A 10 -3.00 -18.23 5.17
CA GLU A 10 -2.78 -17.92 3.77
C GLU A 10 -1.37 -17.40 3.49
N LEU A 11 -0.66 -16.91 4.51
CA LEU A 11 0.75 -16.54 4.38
C LEU A 11 1.70 -17.72 4.57
N ALA A 12 1.21 -18.88 4.99
CA ALA A 12 2.05 -20.06 5.25
C ALA A 12 2.86 -20.46 4.01
N SER A 13 2.26 -20.43 2.81
CA SER A 13 2.94 -20.72 1.54
C SER A 13 4.03 -19.69 1.17
N PHE A 14 4.04 -18.54 1.82
CA PHE A 14 5.05 -17.49 1.67
C PHE A 14 5.97 -17.38 2.89
N GLY A 15 5.96 -18.40 3.76
CA GLY A 15 6.78 -18.43 4.98
C GLY A 15 6.38 -17.37 6.02
N GLY A 16 5.12 -16.93 6.02
CA GLY A 16 4.63 -15.85 6.88
C GLY A 16 5.14 -14.45 6.49
N ASP A 17 5.63 -14.29 5.27
CA ASP A 17 6.29 -13.06 4.81
C ASP A 17 5.40 -12.31 3.81
N GLN A 18 4.88 -11.17 4.24
CA GLN A 18 4.05 -10.27 3.45
C GLN A 18 4.79 -9.69 2.23
N LEU A 19 6.10 -9.45 2.33
CA LEU A 19 6.88 -8.93 1.21
C LEU A 19 7.04 -9.98 0.11
N LYS A 20 7.17 -11.27 0.46
CA LYS A 20 7.19 -12.36 -0.53
C LYS A 20 5.85 -12.50 -1.25
N LEU A 21 4.74 -12.41 -0.52
CA LEU A 21 3.41 -12.38 -1.13
C LEU A 21 3.28 -11.18 -2.07
N HIS A 22 3.63 -9.98 -1.61
CA HIS A 22 3.58 -8.76 -2.42
C HIS A 22 4.44 -8.87 -3.68
N ALA A 23 5.67 -9.36 -3.57
CA ALA A 23 6.56 -9.55 -4.71
C ALA A 23 5.95 -10.50 -5.76
N LYS A 24 5.28 -11.57 -5.31
CA LYS A 24 4.59 -12.49 -6.23
C LYS A 24 3.40 -11.84 -6.92
N ILE A 25 2.62 -11.03 -6.22
CA ILE A 25 1.53 -10.26 -6.83
C ILE A 25 2.09 -9.27 -7.85
N ALA A 26 3.15 -8.54 -7.52
CA ALA A 26 3.81 -7.60 -8.42
C ALA A 26 4.35 -8.30 -9.69
N GLU A 27 4.96 -9.46 -9.54
CA GLU A 27 5.40 -10.30 -10.67
C GLU A 27 4.23 -10.68 -11.58
N MET A 28 3.14 -11.19 -11.02
CA MET A 28 1.96 -11.58 -11.80
C MET A 28 1.33 -10.37 -12.52
N MET A 29 1.28 -9.22 -11.88
CA MET A 29 0.81 -7.98 -12.52
C MET A 29 1.65 -7.63 -13.75
N GLN A 30 2.98 -7.69 -13.64
CA GLN A 30 3.89 -7.34 -14.71
C GLN A 30 3.95 -8.38 -15.84
N THR A 31 3.82 -9.66 -15.50
CA THR A 31 4.04 -10.75 -16.48
C THR A 31 2.76 -11.27 -17.12
N ILE A 32 1.61 -11.08 -16.48
CA ILE A 32 0.33 -11.65 -16.92
C ILE A 32 -0.70 -10.54 -17.16
N ILE A 33 -1.00 -9.74 -16.12
CA ILE A 33 -2.16 -8.84 -16.14
C ILE A 33 -1.92 -7.67 -17.11
N ILE A 34 -0.81 -6.95 -16.97
CA ILE A 34 -0.49 -5.82 -17.85
C ILE A 34 -0.33 -6.26 -19.30
N PRO A 35 0.40 -7.34 -19.61
CA PRO A 35 0.56 -7.78 -21.00
C PRO A 35 -0.73 -8.27 -21.66
N SER A 36 -1.78 -8.62 -20.89
CA SER A 36 -3.08 -8.99 -21.47
C SER A 36 -3.74 -7.85 -22.26
N GLY A 37 -3.41 -6.60 -21.92
CA GLY A 37 -4.01 -5.41 -22.56
C GLY A 37 -5.49 -5.17 -22.22
N GLU A 38 -6.06 -5.94 -21.29
CA GLU A 38 -7.47 -5.85 -20.91
C GLU A 38 -7.76 -4.73 -19.89
N PHE A 39 -6.71 -4.19 -19.25
CA PHE A 39 -6.82 -3.21 -18.17
C PHE A 39 -6.16 -1.88 -18.55
N CYS A 40 -6.82 -0.78 -18.24
CA CYS A 40 -6.37 0.56 -18.63
C CYS A 40 -5.27 1.14 -17.71
N CYS A 41 -5.21 0.71 -16.47
CA CYS A 41 -4.23 1.23 -15.49
C CYS A 41 -4.00 0.26 -14.34
N VAL A 42 -2.94 0.49 -13.61
CA VAL A 42 -2.62 -0.19 -12.35
C VAL A 42 -2.71 0.82 -11.21
N ALA A 43 -3.50 0.49 -10.18
CA ALA A 43 -3.51 1.23 -8.93
C ALA A 43 -2.69 0.44 -7.88
N PRO A 44 -1.45 0.86 -7.57
CA PRO A 44 -0.49 0.06 -6.78
C PRO A 44 -0.75 0.18 -5.27
N MET A 45 -1.99 -0.03 -4.84
CA MET A 45 -2.39 0.09 -3.43
C MET A 45 -1.61 -0.85 -2.51
N GLY A 46 -1.37 -2.08 -2.96
CA GLY A 46 -0.56 -3.05 -2.21
C GLY A 46 0.86 -2.54 -1.95
N THR A 47 1.51 -1.94 -2.97
CA THR A 47 2.83 -1.33 -2.83
C THR A 47 2.81 -0.15 -1.86
N ALA A 48 1.79 0.72 -1.91
CA ALA A 48 1.65 1.82 -0.97
C ALA A 48 1.50 1.34 0.48
N ILE A 49 0.76 0.27 0.70
CA ILE A 49 0.64 -0.36 2.03
C ILE A 49 1.99 -0.92 2.49
N GLN A 50 2.74 -1.58 1.62
CA GLN A 50 4.07 -2.07 2.00
C GLN A 50 5.07 -0.93 2.25
N ASN A 51 5.00 0.17 1.49
CA ASN A 51 5.79 1.38 1.77
C ASN A 51 5.48 1.92 3.17
N ALA A 52 4.19 2.10 3.50
CA ALA A 52 3.75 2.58 4.81
C ALA A 52 4.20 1.68 5.97
N ARG A 53 4.28 0.37 5.76
CA ARG A 53 4.78 -0.60 6.77
C ARG A 53 6.25 -0.42 7.11
N THR A 54 7.03 0.24 6.27
CA THR A 54 8.44 0.56 6.56
C THR A 54 8.59 1.81 7.42
N SER A 55 7.52 2.55 7.66
CA SER A 55 7.48 3.76 8.46
C SER A 55 7.29 3.47 9.95
N THR A 56 7.08 4.53 10.71
CA THR A 56 6.78 4.48 12.15
C THR A 56 5.28 4.36 12.47
N LEU A 57 4.41 4.08 11.49
CA LEU A 57 2.95 4.01 11.68
C LEU A 57 2.55 2.79 12.48
N GLY A 58 3.10 1.84 12.83
CA GLY A 58 2.53 0.65 13.48
C GLY A 58 1.50 -0.08 12.58
N PRO A 59 0.64 -0.92 13.15
CA PRO A 59 -0.28 -1.75 12.37
C PRO A 59 -1.26 -0.92 11.55
N ILE A 60 -1.34 -1.18 10.26
CA ILE A 60 -2.29 -0.54 9.33
C ILE A 60 -3.39 -1.50 8.86
N THR A 61 -3.42 -2.69 9.43
CA THR A 61 -4.51 -3.67 9.32
C THR A 61 -5.17 -3.91 10.67
N ARG A 62 -6.48 -4.20 10.70
CA ARG A 62 -7.26 -4.39 11.93
C ARG A 62 -7.49 -5.86 12.31
N ASP A 63 -7.43 -6.76 11.34
CA ASP A 63 -7.75 -8.18 11.50
C ASP A 63 -6.91 -9.07 10.55
N TYR A 64 -5.68 -8.70 10.32
CA TYR A 64 -4.73 -9.33 9.39
C TYR A 64 -5.04 -9.17 7.90
N TYR A 65 -6.29 -8.86 7.55
CA TYR A 65 -6.77 -8.73 6.19
C TYR A 65 -7.15 -7.31 5.82
N HIS A 66 -8.03 -6.72 6.64
CA HIS A 66 -8.65 -5.47 6.29
C HIS A 66 -7.82 -4.30 6.80
N LEU A 67 -7.65 -3.32 5.96
CA LEU A 67 -7.02 -2.06 6.33
C LEU A 67 -7.78 -1.38 7.47
N THR A 68 -7.05 -0.66 8.34
CA THR A 68 -7.65 0.22 9.34
C THR A 68 -8.59 1.21 8.66
N LYS A 69 -9.65 1.64 9.39
CA LYS A 69 -10.70 2.49 8.80
C LYS A 69 -10.23 3.92 8.53
N ASP A 70 -9.18 4.31 9.20
CA ASP A 70 -8.50 5.60 9.15
C ASP A 70 -7.35 5.59 8.12
N VAL A 71 -6.12 5.62 8.60
CA VAL A 71 -4.91 5.78 7.78
C VAL A 71 -4.74 4.67 6.73
N GLY A 72 -5.07 3.41 7.04
CA GLY A 72 -4.90 2.33 6.07
C GLY A 72 -5.77 2.51 4.83
N ARG A 73 -7.07 2.82 5.01
CA ARG A 73 -7.98 3.12 3.89
C ARG A 73 -7.63 4.42 3.20
N TYR A 74 -7.13 5.40 3.93
CA TYR A 74 -6.70 6.66 3.37
C TYR A 74 -5.53 6.49 2.41
N ILE A 75 -4.50 5.71 2.78
CA ILE A 75 -3.37 5.37 1.90
C ILE A 75 -3.88 4.70 0.60
N ALA A 76 -4.75 3.71 0.73
CA ALA A 76 -5.31 3.03 -0.44
C ALA A 76 -6.12 3.98 -1.33
N GLY A 77 -6.94 4.84 -0.73
CA GLY A 77 -7.76 5.84 -1.45
C GLY A 77 -6.90 6.86 -2.20
N LEU A 78 -5.87 7.42 -1.56
CA LEU A 78 -4.91 8.33 -2.19
C LEU A 78 -4.21 7.68 -3.39
N THR A 79 -3.76 6.43 -3.22
CA THR A 79 -3.09 5.70 -4.28
C THR A 79 -4.00 5.43 -5.46
N PHE A 80 -5.24 4.99 -5.18
CA PHE A 80 -6.24 4.76 -6.22
C PHE A 80 -6.58 6.04 -6.96
N PHE A 81 -6.85 7.13 -6.22
CA PHE A 81 -7.18 8.44 -6.80
C PHE A 81 -6.05 8.95 -7.69
N GLY A 82 -4.81 8.96 -7.21
CA GLY A 82 -3.66 9.44 -7.98
C GLY A 82 -3.37 8.59 -9.22
N ALA A 83 -3.44 7.25 -9.09
CA ALA A 83 -3.24 6.35 -10.22
C ALA A 83 -4.32 6.48 -11.30
N LEU A 84 -5.58 6.67 -10.89
CA LEU A 84 -6.70 6.78 -11.82
C LEU A 84 -6.75 8.15 -12.52
N THR A 85 -6.46 9.22 -11.80
CA THR A 85 -6.60 10.59 -12.32
C THR A 85 -5.34 11.17 -12.91
N GLY A 86 -4.18 10.64 -12.54
CA GLY A 86 -2.86 11.21 -12.87
C GLY A 86 -2.56 12.52 -12.13
N LEU A 87 -3.39 12.92 -11.17
CA LEU A 87 -3.18 14.14 -10.39
C LEU A 87 -2.09 13.95 -9.34
N ASP A 88 -1.37 15.02 -9.08
CA ASP A 88 -0.35 15.04 -8.02
C ASP A 88 -1.01 15.07 -6.63
N ILE A 89 -0.98 13.93 -5.96
CA ILE A 89 -1.59 13.75 -4.64
C ILE A 89 -0.84 14.49 -3.53
N THR A 90 0.40 14.95 -3.76
CA THR A 90 1.15 15.73 -2.75
C THR A 90 0.54 17.11 -2.49
N ASN A 91 -0.33 17.56 -3.38
CA ASN A 91 -1.09 18.81 -3.23
C ASN A 91 -2.37 18.66 -2.40
N ILE A 92 -2.77 17.44 -2.06
CA ILE A 92 -3.93 17.19 -1.21
C ILE A 92 -3.66 17.74 0.21
N LYS A 93 -4.65 18.47 0.75
CA LYS A 93 -4.60 19.05 2.11
C LYS A 93 -5.63 18.46 3.05
N TRP A 94 -6.50 17.62 2.54
CA TRP A 94 -7.56 16.97 3.31
C TRP A 94 -7.12 15.60 3.81
N ALA A 95 -7.49 15.29 5.05
CA ALA A 95 -7.41 13.96 5.63
C ALA A 95 -8.74 13.60 6.31
N PRO A 96 -9.11 12.33 6.40
CA PRO A 96 -10.28 11.91 7.14
C PRO A 96 -10.08 12.14 8.65
N GLU A 97 -11.20 12.24 9.36
CA GLU A 97 -11.20 12.26 10.82
C GLU A 97 -10.46 11.03 11.38
N GLY A 98 -9.62 11.24 12.41
CA GLY A 98 -8.80 10.20 13.02
C GLY A 98 -7.42 10.00 12.39
N VAL A 99 -7.10 10.71 11.31
CA VAL A 99 -5.75 10.74 10.72
C VAL A 99 -5.01 11.99 11.20
N ASP A 100 -3.98 11.80 12.00
CA ASP A 100 -3.14 12.89 12.49
C ASP A 100 -2.13 13.37 11.44
N GLU A 101 -1.41 14.47 11.73
CA GLU A 101 -0.44 15.09 10.80
C GLU A 101 0.68 14.12 10.39
N LYS A 102 1.16 13.31 11.30
CA LYS A 102 2.21 12.33 11.01
C LYS A 102 1.68 11.21 10.11
N GLN A 103 0.52 10.67 10.43
CA GLN A 103 -0.18 9.68 9.62
C GLN A 103 -0.48 10.21 8.22
N PHE A 104 -0.91 11.48 8.14
CA PHE A 104 -1.14 12.17 6.87
C PHE A 104 0.13 12.24 6.02
N ALA A 105 1.24 12.70 6.60
CA ALA A 105 2.52 12.81 5.88
C ALA A 105 3.00 11.46 5.35
N ILE A 106 2.94 10.42 6.18
CA ILE A 106 3.32 9.05 5.78
C ILE A 106 2.37 8.51 4.70
N ALA A 107 1.07 8.80 4.78
CA ALA A 107 0.10 8.36 3.79
C ALA A 107 0.37 8.96 2.41
N ILE A 108 0.64 10.26 2.35
CA ILE A 108 1.02 10.96 1.11
C ILE A 108 2.33 10.42 0.55
N GLU A 109 3.38 10.29 1.38
CA GLU A 109 4.67 9.74 0.95
C GLU A 109 4.53 8.33 0.38
N SER A 110 3.86 7.45 1.10
CA SER A 110 3.70 6.04 0.73
C SER A 110 2.93 5.86 -0.57
N ALA A 111 1.83 6.61 -0.73
CA ALA A 111 1.02 6.58 -1.94
C ALA A 111 1.75 7.19 -3.14
N ALA A 112 2.42 8.34 -2.98
CA ALA A 112 3.16 8.99 -4.05
C ALA A 112 4.33 8.13 -4.54
N ASN A 113 5.08 7.50 -3.63
CA ASN A 113 6.15 6.59 -3.98
C ASN A 113 5.63 5.34 -4.72
N ALA A 114 4.49 4.78 -4.29
CA ALA A 114 3.91 3.64 -4.97
C ALA A 114 3.42 3.98 -6.38
N ILE A 115 2.83 5.14 -6.60
CA ILE A 115 2.41 5.61 -7.93
C ILE A 115 3.64 5.74 -8.85
N LYS A 116 4.75 6.24 -8.31
CA LYS A 116 5.99 6.42 -9.06
C LYS A 116 6.70 5.10 -9.37
N THR A 117 6.71 4.17 -8.41
CA THR A 117 7.35 2.85 -8.52
C THR A 117 6.36 1.73 -8.14
N PRO A 118 5.43 1.37 -9.07
CA PRO A 118 4.25 0.56 -8.73
C PRO A 118 4.54 -0.85 -8.21
N PHE A 119 5.69 -1.42 -8.53
CA PHE A 119 6.00 -2.83 -8.25
C PHE A 119 7.15 -3.03 -7.26
N GLU A 120 7.70 -1.94 -6.73
CA GLU A 120 8.83 -1.97 -5.81
C GLU A 120 8.50 -1.24 -4.51
N VAL A 121 8.84 -1.86 -3.39
CA VAL A 121 8.68 -1.22 -2.08
C VAL A 121 9.74 -0.14 -1.91
N THR A 122 9.29 1.09 -1.68
CA THR A 122 10.14 2.24 -1.37
C THR A 122 10.07 2.50 0.14
N PRO A 123 11.17 2.33 0.89
CA PRO A 123 11.18 2.61 2.32
C PRO A 123 10.78 4.05 2.64
N SER A 124 9.94 4.22 3.65
CA SER A 124 9.56 5.54 4.16
C SER A 124 10.78 6.24 4.78
N LYS A 125 10.77 7.56 4.71
CA LYS A 125 11.75 8.44 5.37
C LYS A 125 11.20 9.05 6.67
N LEU A 126 9.93 8.71 7.03
CA LEU A 126 9.18 9.28 8.15
C LEU A 126 8.94 8.27 9.27
#